data_68a5d9ed704943d8480c53faa49a4e3a
#
_entry.id   68a5d9ed704943d8480c53faa49a4e3a
#
_cell.length_a   1.000
_cell.length_b   1.000
_cell.length_c   1.000
_cell.angle_alpha   90.00
_cell.angle_beta   90.00
_cell.angle_gamma   90.00
#
_symmetry.space_group_name_H-M   'P 1'
#
loop_
_entity.id
_entity.type
_entity.pdbx_description
1 polymer ?
#
loop_
_entity_poly.entity_id
_entity_poly.type
_entity_poly.pdbx_seq_one_letter_code
_entity_poly.pdbx_strand_id
1 'polypeptide(L)'
;MEIDFSKYVERKGSNSVKWDMLSETFGKEDLLPMWVADSDWPTSPSIIKAIKKRADHGIFGYTFPDQKLKNIIVNWIKKHYDWDIKKEWIVFSNGVVPSLNIAVQTFTNNGDEVIIQPPVYYPFRSAVENNGAIVVNNQLKNTNGKYKFDLKELKNILKDSPQKLSRAKLLILCSPHNPVGRVWEKEELAELGKICLENDVKILSDEIHADFVYEDNKHTPIASLNNELGQNTLTFMAPSKTFNIAGLNSSFVIIENEKLRKEFMVNKNGLVGTGNIFGLVAMKAAYQNGEKWLSEQLSYLNENMKFAVNYINENIPGITARKSEGTYLLWLDCKGLNLSDSQLEDFIINEANLALDPGLWFGQGGSGYMRMNLACPRSTLKKGLENLKKAVRGDQ
;
A
#
# COMPACT_ATOMS: atom_id res chain seq x y z
N MET A 1 7.08 20.48 18.79
CA MET A 1 6.51 19.46 19.68
C MET A 1 7.03 18.11 19.18
N GLU A 2 7.66 17.34 20.03
CA GLU A 2 7.97 15.94 19.75
C GLU A 2 6.67 15.14 19.79
N ILE A 3 6.51 14.19 18.87
CA ILE A 3 5.39 13.26 18.88
C ILE A 3 5.79 12.05 19.70
N ASP A 4 4.96 11.73 20.67
CA ASP A 4 5.07 10.49 21.43
C ASP A 4 4.22 9.42 20.75
N PHE A 5 4.84 8.54 19.96
CA PHE A 5 4.20 7.41 19.29
C PHE A 5 3.69 6.32 20.27
N SER A 6 4.09 6.38 21.54
CA SER A 6 3.59 5.47 22.57
C SER A 6 2.23 5.89 23.14
N LYS A 7 1.82 7.13 22.88
CA LYS A 7 0.58 7.69 23.43
C LYS A 7 -0.64 7.16 22.66
N TYR A 8 -1.58 6.58 23.40
CA TYR A 8 -2.90 6.24 22.87
C TYR A 8 -3.70 7.52 22.53
N VAL A 9 -4.33 7.49 21.37
CA VAL A 9 -5.27 8.53 20.93
C VAL A 9 -6.61 7.87 20.66
N GLU A 10 -7.66 8.34 21.33
CA GLU A 10 -9.02 7.85 21.12
C GLU A 10 -9.49 8.19 19.71
N ARG A 11 -9.97 7.17 18.98
CA ARG A 11 -10.46 7.31 17.61
C ARG A 11 -11.91 6.85 17.45
N LYS A 12 -12.48 6.14 18.43
CA LYS A 12 -13.89 5.73 18.42
C LYS A 12 -14.80 6.98 18.42
N GLY A 13 -15.79 7.02 17.56
CA GLY A 13 -16.68 8.17 17.40
C GLY A 13 -16.12 9.31 16.53
N SER A 14 -15.01 9.09 15.84
CA SER A 14 -14.42 10.08 14.93
C SER A 14 -14.75 9.84 13.44
N ASN A 15 -15.67 8.95 13.12
CA ASN A 15 -15.97 8.42 11.80
C ASN A 15 -14.76 7.69 11.17
N SER A 16 -13.97 7.05 12.00
CA SER A 16 -12.83 6.25 11.55
C SER A 16 -13.31 4.90 11.01
N VAL A 17 -13.04 4.61 9.74
CA VAL A 17 -13.32 3.29 9.15
C VAL A 17 -12.76 2.17 10.03
N LYS A 18 -11.53 2.34 10.51
CA LYS A 18 -10.85 1.33 11.35
C LYS A 18 -11.57 1.06 12.68
N TRP A 19 -12.12 2.09 13.33
CA TRP A 19 -12.66 2.02 14.67
C TRP A 19 -14.19 1.99 14.73
N ASP A 20 -14.86 2.64 13.79
CA ASP A 20 -16.30 2.86 13.86
C ASP A 20 -17.10 1.97 12.88
N MET A 21 -16.44 1.20 11.99
CA MET A 21 -17.08 0.25 11.08
C MET A 21 -16.85 -1.22 11.45
N LEU A 22 -16.58 -1.50 12.73
CA LEU A 22 -16.32 -2.87 13.19
C LEU A 22 -17.55 -3.75 13.09
N SER A 23 -18.73 -3.24 13.52
CA SER A 23 -19.99 -3.96 13.47
C SER A 23 -20.39 -4.33 12.04
N GLU A 24 -20.27 -3.37 11.11
CA GLU A 24 -20.61 -3.57 9.70
C GLU A 24 -19.67 -4.55 8.99
N THR A 25 -18.37 -4.53 9.39
CA THR A 25 -17.36 -5.33 8.70
C THR A 25 -17.21 -6.72 9.31
N PHE A 26 -17.24 -6.83 10.65
CA PHE A 26 -16.92 -8.05 11.39
C PHE A 26 -18.09 -8.57 12.24
N GLY A 27 -19.26 -7.92 12.21
CA GLY A 27 -20.43 -8.32 12.97
C GLY A 27 -20.35 -8.08 14.48
N LYS A 28 -19.30 -7.39 14.97
CA LYS A 28 -19.06 -7.18 16.41
C LYS A 28 -18.39 -5.82 16.65
N GLU A 29 -18.87 -5.04 17.64
CA GLU A 29 -18.42 -3.66 17.88
C GLU A 29 -17.19 -3.55 18.78
N ASP A 30 -17.03 -4.48 19.74
CA ASP A 30 -15.99 -4.40 20.79
C ASP A 30 -14.73 -5.20 20.44
N LEU A 31 -14.28 -5.09 19.19
CA LEU A 31 -13.02 -5.68 18.73
C LEU A 31 -11.87 -4.67 18.90
N LEU A 32 -10.67 -5.18 19.14
CA LEU A 32 -9.45 -4.37 19.02
C LEU A 32 -9.05 -4.31 17.53
N PRO A 33 -9.17 -3.12 16.88
CA PRO A 33 -8.93 -3.04 15.43
C PRO A 33 -7.45 -2.92 15.10
N MET A 34 -6.97 -3.89 14.32
CA MET A 34 -5.62 -3.91 13.74
C MET A 34 -5.66 -4.29 12.25
N TRP A 35 -6.69 -3.85 11.52
CA TRP A 35 -6.98 -4.18 10.13
C TRP A 35 -6.65 -3.05 9.14
N VAL A 36 -7.37 -1.94 9.11
CA VAL A 36 -7.14 -0.86 8.14
C VAL A 36 -5.70 -0.35 8.18
N ALA A 37 -5.09 -0.17 7.01
CA ALA A 37 -3.74 0.35 6.86
C ALA A 37 -3.69 1.88 7.04
N ASP A 38 -3.96 2.35 8.25
CA ASP A 38 -3.68 3.69 8.75
C ASP A 38 -3.02 3.62 10.14
N SER A 39 -2.45 4.72 10.63
CA SER A 39 -1.75 4.77 11.92
C SER A 39 -2.65 5.29 13.02
N ASP A 40 -2.45 4.82 14.28
CA ASP A 40 -3.23 5.24 15.44
C ASP A 40 -2.57 6.43 16.20
N TRP A 41 -1.72 7.18 15.53
CA TRP A 41 -1.11 8.42 16.07
C TRP A 41 -1.32 9.62 15.13
N PRO A 42 -1.23 10.84 15.69
CA PRO A 42 -1.38 12.05 14.91
C PRO A 42 -0.34 12.16 13.78
N THR A 43 -0.72 12.78 12.69
CA THR A 43 0.23 13.18 11.64
C THR A 43 1.23 14.23 12.15
N SER A 44 2.26 14.49 11.35
CA SER A 44 3.30 15.49 11.68
C SER A 44 2.71 16.85 12.08
N PRO A 45 3.23 17.48 13.17
CA PRO A 45 2.81 18.81 13.60
C PRO A 45 2.92 19.88 12.51
N SER A 46 3.87 19.75 11.59
CA SER A 46 4.03 20.65 10.45
C SER A 46 2.82 20.61 9.52
N ILE A 47 2.24 19.43 9.32
CA ILE A 47 1.04 19.22 8.52
C ILE A 47 -0.17 19.86 9.21
N ILE A 48 -0.37 19.56 10.51
CA ILE A 48 -1.46 20.13 11.29
C ILE A 48 -1.42 21.67 11.28
N LYS A 49 -0.22 22.25 11.46
CA LYS A 49 -0.01 23.70 11.41
C LYS A 49 -0.38 24.29 10.04
N ALA A 50 0.02 23.61 8.97
CA ALA A 50 -0.26 24.06 7.60
C ALA A 50 -1.76 24.02 7.28
N ILE A 51 -2.46 22.95 7.72
CA ILE A 51 -3.92 22.83 7.56
C ILE A 51 -4.66 23.92 8.33
N LYS A 52 -4.32 24.13 9.62
CA LYS A 52 -4.91 25.19 10.44
C LYS A 52 -4.74 26.56 9.79
N LYS A 53 -3.51 26.91 9.39
CA LYS A 53 -3.24 28.19 8.67
C LYS A 53 -4.07 28.33 7.41
N ARG A 54 -4.31 27.22 6.67
CA ARG A 54 -5.14 27.25 5.45
C ARG A 54 -6.63 27.40 5.80
N ALA A 55 -7.09 26.76 6.87
CA ALA A 55 -8.45 26.91 7.36
C ALA A 55 -8.74 28.34 7.83
N ASP A 56 -7.83 28.97 8.56
CA ASP A 56 -7.95 30.35 9.05
C ASP A 56 -8.11 31.38 7.90
N HIS A 57 -7.63 31.06 6.69
CA HIS A 57 -7.86 31.92 5.51
C HIS A 57 -9.34 32.01 5.11
N GLY A 58 -10.17 30.99 5.39
CA GLY A 58 -11.62 30.98 5.25
C GLY A 58 -12.19 30.90 3.82
N ILE A 59 -11.37 30.93 2.76
CA ILE A 59 -11.83 30.83 1.38
C ILE A 59 -11.40 29.50 0.77
N PHE A 60 -12.38 28.64 0.44
CA PHE A 60 -12.17 27.27 -0.06
C PHE A 60 -12.57 27.11 -1.53
N GLY A 61 -12.22 28.10 -2.36
CA GLY A 61 -12.45 28.04 -3.80
C GLY A 61 -11.58 27.04 -4.53
N TYR A 62 -11.66 27.02 -5.86
CA TYR A 62 -10.85 26.12 -6.67
C TYR A 62 -9.36 26.27 -6.40
N THR A 63 -8.65 25.16 -6.37
CA THR A 63 -7.22 25.09 -6.07
C THR A 63 -6.46 24.35 -7.16
N PHE A 64 -5.15 24.55 -7.21
CA PHE A 64 -4.26 23.84 -8.11
C PHE A 64 -2.90 23.57 -7.45
N PRO A 65 -2.19 22.51 -7.83
CA PRO A 65 -0.83 22.25 -7.37
C PRO A 65 0.16 23.21 -8.01
N ASP A 66 0.81 24.03 -7.17
CA ASP A 66 1.76 25.04 -7.64
C ASP A 66 3.13 24.44 -8.02
N GLN A 67 3.98 25.21 -8.72
CA GLN A 67 5.32 24.81 -9.12
C GLN A 67 6.22 24.51 -7.91
N LYS A 68 5.96 25.15 -6.76
CA LYS A 68 6.72 24.93 -5.53
C LYS A 68 6.45 23.51 -4.98
N LEU A 69 5.21 23.06 -5.02
CA LEU A 69 4.87 21.68 -4.63
C LEU A 69 5.55 20.67 -5.55
N LYS A 70 5.53 20.90 -6.86
CA LYS A 70 6.24 20.01 -7.82
C LYS A 70 7.74 19.94 -7.53
N ASN A 71 8.39 21.05 -7.26
CA ASN A 71 9.82 21.08 -6.89
C ASN A 71 10.09 20.29 -5.59
N ILE A 72 9.22 20.42 -4.60
CA ILE A 72 9.34 19.69 -3.33
C ILE A 72 9.24 18.18 -3.58
N ILE A 73 8.31 17.73 -4.42
CA ILE A 73 8.17 16.32 -4.79
C ILE A 73 9.42 15.82 -5.54
N VAL A 74 9.90 16.57 -6.53
CA VAL A 74 11.15 16.23 -7.27
C VAL A 74 12.31 16.06 -6.30
N ASN A 75 12.49 16.98 -5.35
CA ASN A 75 13.55 16.90 -4.36
C ASN A 75 13.39 15.69 -3.40
N TRP A 76 12.14 15.39 -2.99
CA TRP A 76 11.85 14.22 -2.16
C TRP A 76 12.22 12.92 -2.88
N ILE A 77 11.75 12.76 -4.12
CA ILE A 77 12.03 11.58 -4.95
C ILE A 77 13.53 11.41 -5.19
N LYS A 78 14.24 12.50 -5.54
CA LYS A 78 15.70 12.44 -5.71
C LYS A 78 16.41 12.03 -4.42
N LYS A 79 16.03 12.63 -3.30
CA LYS A 79 16.67 12.40 -2.01
C LYS A 79 16.47 10.97 -1.50
N HIS A 80 15.23 10.45 -1.58
CA HIS A 80 14.86 9.17 -0.96
C HIS A 80 15.10 7.95 -1.86
N TYR A 81 14.98 8.15 -3.18
CA TYR A 81 15.03 7.02 -4.14
C TYR A 81 16.14 7.16 -5.18
N ASP A 82 16.93 8.24 -5.13
CA ASP A 82 17.99 8.57 -6.12
C ASP A 82 17.47 8.58 -7.57
N TRP A 83 16.22 8.99 -7.75
CA TRP A 83 15.57 9.06 -9.05
C TRP A 83 15.39 10.51 -9.51
N ASP A 84 15.98 10.86 -10.66
CA ASP A 84 15.88 12.18 -11.27
C ASP A 84 14.62 12.28 -12.12
N ILE A 85 13.57 12.88 -11.57
CA ILE A 85 12.30 13.11 -12.28
C ILE A 85 12.17 14.59 -12.71
N LYS A 86 11.39 14.81 -13.79
CA LYS A 86 11.01 16.16 -14.22
C LYS A 86 9.64 16.55 -13.66
N LYS A 87 9.45 17.83 -13.39
CA LYS A 87 8.17 18.37 -12.89
C LYS A 87 6.98 18.08 -13.81
N GLU A 88 7.25 18.04 -15.10
CA GLU A 88 6.28 17.78 -16.16
C GLU A 88 5.77 16.34 -16.15
N TRP A 89 6.50 15.42 -15.52
CA TRP A 89 6.09 14.02 -15.38
C TRP A 89 5.04 13.81 -14.29
N ILE A 90 4.85 14.81 -13.40
CA ILE A 90 3.97 14.71 -12.24
C ILE A 90 2.54 15.06 -12.62
N VAL A 91 1.63 14.12 -12.48
CA VAL A 91 0.18 14.28 -12.63
C VAL A 91 -0.50 14.08 -11.29
N PHE A 92 -1.14 15.13 -10.75
CA PHE A 92 -1.83 15.06 -9.45
C PHE A 92 -3.20 14.40 -9.56
N SER A 93 -3.62 13.74 -8.46
CA SER A 93 -4.89 13.02 -8.37
C SER A 93 -5.41 12.97 -6.92
N ASN A 94 -6.63 12.46 -6.73
CA ASN A 94 -7.30 12.41 -5.44
C ASN A 94 -6.95 11.16 -4.61
N GLY A 95 -6.17 10.23 -5.17
CA GLY A 95 -5.78 8.98 -4.50
C GLY A 95 -5.16 8.00 -5.47
N VAL A 96 -4.41 7.03 -4.96
CA VAL A 96 -3.76 6.00 -5.77
C VAL A 96 -4.79 5.06 -6.40
N VAL A 97 -5.77 4.57 -5.63
CA VAL A 97 -6.81 3.66 -6.16
C VAL A 97 -7.64 4.31 -7.28
N PRO A 98 -8.16 5.55 -7.15
CA PRO A 98 -8.78 6.25 -8.29
C PRO A 98 -7.87 6.37 -9.51
N SER A 99 -6.58 6.66 -9.30
CA SER A 99 -5.61 6.77 -10.37
C SER A 99 -5.33 5.44 -11.08
N LEU A 100 -5.30 4.33 -10.35
CA LEU A 100 -5.19 2.97 -10.92
C LEU A 100 -6.41 2.65 -11.79
N ASN A 101 -7.64 2.96 -11.32
CA ASN A 101 -8.85 2.79 -12.13
C ASN A 101 -8.76 3.57 -13.44
N ILE A 102 -8.34 4.83 -13.39
CA ILE A 102 -8.13 5.67 -14.59
C ILE A 102 -7.08 5.04 -15.52
N ALA A 103 -5.98 4.52 -14.97
CA ALA A 103 -4.94 3.89 -15.80
C ALA A 103 -5.45 2.63 -16.48
N VAL A 104 -6.19 1.77 -15.76
CA VAL A 104 -6.83 0.59 -16.37
C VAL A 104 -7.80 1.02 -17.46
N GLN A 105 -8.72 1.95 -17.18
CA GLN A 105 -9.65 2.49 -18.17
C GLN A 105 -8.95 3.09 -19.40
N THR A 106 -7.79 3.72 -19.20
CA THR A 106 -7.05 4.39 -20.28
C THR A 106 -6.36 3.41 -21.21
N PHE A 107 -5.77 2.35 -20.65
CA PHE A 107 -4.82 1.51 -21.37
C PHE A 107 -5.36 0.10 -21.65
N THR A 108 -6.63 -0.17 -21.34
CA THR A 108 -7.30 -1.42 -21.67
C THR A 108 -8.63 -1.16 -22.39
N ASN A 109 -9.05 -2.14 -23.16
CA ASN A 109 -10.41 -2.27 -23.66
C ASN A 109 -11.14 -3.36 -22.89
N ASN A 110 -12.46 -3.41 -23.03
CA ASN A 110 -13.27 -4.46 -22.44
C ASN A 110 -12.79 -5.85 -22.90
N GLY A 111 -12.47 -6.73 -21.96
CA GLY A 111 -11.94 -8.07 -22.18
C GLY A 111 -10.41 -8.15 -22.31
N ASP A 112 -9.68 -7.04 -22.29
CA ASP A 112 -8.21 -7.06 -22.16
C ASP A 112 -7.80 -7.59 -20.77
N GLU A 113 -6.65 -8.24 -20.70
CA GLU A 113 -6.14 -8.86 -19.49
C GLU A 113 -5.20 -7.90 -18.74
N VAL A 114 -5.31 -7.92 -17.40
CA VAL A 114 -4.43 -7.19 -16.49
C VAL A 114 -3.86 -8.16 -15.45
N ILE A 115 -2.53 -8.23 -15.40
CA ILE A 115 -1.81 -9.13 -14.50
C ILE A 115 -1.70 -8.48 -13.11
N ILE A 116 -2.06 -9.25 -12.07
CA ILE A 116 -1.79 -8.93 -10.67
C ILE A 116 -1.01 -10.08 -10.01
N GLN A 117 -0.37 -9.81 -8.87
CA GLN A 117 0.55 -10.77 -8.23
C GLN A 117 0.08 -11.11 -6.79
N PRO A 118 -1.00 -11.91 -6.63
CA PRO A 118 -1.52 -12.28 -5.33
C PRO A 118 -0.55 -13.21 -4.53
N PRO A 119 -0.67 -13.19 -3.17
CA PRO A 119 -1.60 -12.37 -2.41
C PRO A 119 -1.22 -10.89 -2.51
N VAL A 120 -2.19 -10.03 -2.87
CA VAL A 120 -1.94 -8.61 -3.13
C VAL A 120 -3.15 -7.77 -2.74
N TYR A 121 -2.94 -6.50 -2.54
CA TYR A 121 -3.96 -5.51 -2.18
C TYR A 121 -5.21 -5.63 -3.05
N TYR A 122 -6.34 -5.99 -2.42
CA TYR A 122 -7.59 -6.37 -3.09
C TYR A 122 -8.19 -5.29 -4.03
N PRO A 123 -8.00 -3.96 -3.82
CA PRO A 123 -8.48 -2.97 -4.78
C PRO A 123 -7.83 -3.05 -6.17
N PHE A 124 -6.71 -3.77 -6.35
CA PHE A 124 -6.17 -4.01 -7.69
C PHE A 124 -7.13 -4.83 -8.54
N ARG A 125 -7.70 -5.91 -7.96
CA ARG A 125 -8.74 -6.71 -8.62
C ARG A 125 -9.94 -5.84 -8.99
N SER A 126 -10.46 -5.07 -8.04
CA SER A 126 -11.61 -4.20 -8.28
C SER A 126 -11.32 -3.13 -9.35
N ALA A 127 -10.10 -2.57 -9.36
CA ALA A 127 -9.72 -1.59 -10.40
C ALA A 127 -9.72 -2.21 -11.80
N VAL A 128 -9.40 -3.49 -11.93
CA VAL A 128 -9.45 -4.22 -13.21
C VAL A 128 -10.89 -4.54 -13.59
N GLU A 129 -11.63 -5.20 -12.71
CA GLU A 129 -13.00 -5.69 -12.97
C GLU A 129 -14.00 -4.54 -13.20
N ASN A 130 -13.91 -3.45 -12.42
CA ASN A 130 -14.77 -2.27 -12.57
C ASN A 130 -14.62 -1.57 -13.94
N ASN A 131 -13.51 -1.80 -14.63
CA ASN A 131 -13.24 -1.21 -15.94
C ASN A 131 -13.40 -2.24 -17.10
N GLY A 132 -14.05 -3.38 -16.83
CA GLY A 132 -14.37 -4.39 -17.84
C GLY A 132 -13.16 -5.21 -18.33
N ALA A 133 -12.00 -5.07 -17.69
CA ALA A 133 -10.84 -5.88 -17.97
C ALA A 133 -10.85 -7.20 -17.18
N ILE A 134 -10.04 -8.16 -17.56
CA ILE A 134 -9.95 -9.50 -16.98
C ILE A 134 -8.73 -9.59 -16.09
N VAL A 135 -8.92 -10.02 -14.84
CA VAL A 135 -7.82 -10.27 -13.91
C VAL A 135 -7.10 -11.57 -14.26
N VAL A 136 -5.79 -11.49 -14.46
CA VAL A 136 -4.90 -12.64 -14.59
C VAL A 136 -3.96 -12.70 -13.41
N ASN A 137 -3.97 -13.81 -12.68
CA ASN A 137 -3.15 -14.01 -11.50
C ASN A 137 -1.78 -14.59 -11.87
N ASN A 138 -0.71 -13.85 -11.60
CA ASN A 138 0.66 -14.36 -11.52
C ASN A 138 1.02 -14.50 -10.04
N GLN A 139 0.55 -15.57 -9.40
CA GLN A 139 0.70 -15.77 -7.95
C GLN A 139 2.17 -15.74 -7.52
N LEU A 140 2.47 -15.05 -6.42
CA LEU A 140 3.79 -15.05 -5.80
C LEU A 140 4.14 -16.45 -5.29
N LYS A 141 5.40 -16.85 -5.45
CA LYS A 141 5.95 -18.07 -4.83
C LYS A 141 6.36 -17.78 -3.40
N ASN A 142 5.83 -18.56 -2.47
CA ASN A 142 6.27 -18.54 -1.08
C ASN A 142 7.30 -19.67 -0.84
N THR A 143 8.51 -19.30 -0.46
CA THR A 143 9.56 -20.22 -0.06
C THR A 143 9.93 -19.95 1.40
N ASN A 144 9.41 -20.76 2.30
CA ASN A 144 9.64 -20.61 3.75
C ASN A 144 9.34 -19.19 4.27
N GLY A 145 8.22 -18.58 3.81
CA GLY A 145 7.78 -17.25 4.19
C GLY A 145 8.46 -16.09 3.42
N LYS A 146 9.47 -16.35 2.58
CA LYS A 146 9.99 -15.35 1.65
C LYS A 146 9.25 -15.45 0.31
N TYR A 147 8.54 -14.40 -0.04
CA TYR A 147 7.80 -14.32 -1.30
C TYR A 147 8.70 -13.84 -2.44
N LYS A 148 8.49 -14.39 -3.64
CA LYS A 148 9.21 -14.04 -4.88
C LYS A 148 8.24 -13.99 -6.05
N PHE A 149 8.60 -13.26 -7.10
CA PHE A 149 7.88 -13.32 -8.38
C PHE A 149 7.99 -14.73 -8.99
N ASP A 150 6.88 -15.26 -9.53
CA ASP A 150 6.94 -16.42 -10.42
C ASP A 150 7.16 -15.96 -11.87
N LEU A 151 8.40 -15.63 -12.18
CA LEU A 151 8.76 -15.15 -13.52
C LEU A 151 8.62 -16.22 -14.60
N LYS A 152 8.71 -17.50 -14.22
CA LYS A 152 8.48 -18.61 -15.16
C LYS A 152 7.01 -18.66 -15.56
N GLU A 153 6.10 -18.59 -14.59
CA GLU A 153 4.67 -18.56 -14.84
C GLU A 153 4.25 -17.28 -15.58
N LEU A 154 4.84 -16.14 -15.23
CA LEU A 154 4.61 -14.89 -15.96
C LEU A 154 4.93 -15.05 -17.46
N LYS A 155 6.07 -15.67 -17.79
CA LYS A 155 6.43 -15.95 -19.19
C LYS A 155 5.44 -16.90 -19.87
N ASN A 156 4.89 -17.89 -19.14
CA ASN A 156 3.88 -18.81 -19.69
C ASN A 156 2.57 -18.04 -19.97
N ILE A 157 2.07 -17.27 -19.01
CA ILE A 157 0.87 -16.43 -19.16
C ILE A 157 0.97 -15.56 -20.41
N LEU A 158 2.14 -14.96 -20.66
CA LEU A 158 2.35 -14.07 -21.79
C LEU A 158 2.55 -14.80 -23.14
N LYS A 159 2.95 -16.09 -23.12
CA LYS A 159 3.12 -16.92 -24.34
C LYS A 159 1.84 -17.58 -24.79
N ASP A 160 0.96 -17.99 -23.87
CA ASP A 160 -0.21 -18.84 -24.12
C ASP A 160 -1.39 -18.09 -24.77
N SER A 161 -1.18 -16.86 -25.25
CA SER A 161 -2.18 -16.14 -26.03
C SER A 161 -2.33 -16.75 -27.42
N PRO A 162 -3.50 -17.35 -27.77
CA PRO A 162 -3.69 -18.11 -29.01
C PRO A 162 -3.53 -17.30 -30.29
N GLN A 163 -3.37 -16.00 -30.23
CA GLN A 163 -3.37 -15.09 -31.39
C GLN A 163 -2.07 -14.29 -31.57
N LYS A 164 -0.93 -14.72 -30.99
CA LYS A 164 0.39 -14.03 -31.09
C LYS A 164 0.48 -12.60 -30.54
N LEU A 165 -0.62 -12.02 -30.08
CA LEU A 165 -0.68 -10.77 -29.35
C LEU A 165 -1.19 -11.12 -27.94
N SER A 166 -0.32 -11.05 -26.93
CA SER A 166 -0.75 -11.19 -25.54
C SER A 166 -1.96 -10.29 -25.29
N ARG A 167 -3.05 -10.85 -24.73
CA ARG A 167 -4.19 -10.05 -24.30
C ARG A 167 -3.84 -9.20 -23.09
N ALA A 168 -2.80 -9.57 -22.34
CA ALA A 168 -2.34 -8.82 -21.19
C ALA A 168 -1.73 -7.49 -21.63
N LYS A 169 -2.35 -6.40 -21.24
CA LYS A 169 -1.93 -5.03 -21.55
C LYS A 169 -1.18 -4.36 -20.41
N LEU A 170 -1.51 -4.75 -19.19
CA LEU A 170 -1.00 -4.14 -17.98
C LEU A 170 -0.55 -5.20 -16.97
N LEU A 171 0.47 -4.84 -16.18
CA LEU A 171 0.81 -5.50 -14.93
C LEU A 171 0.72 -4.46 -13.81
N ILE A 172 -0.05 -4.74 -12.74
CA ILE A 172 -0.11 -3.90 -11.56
C ILE A 172 0.89 -4.45 -10.54
N LEU A 173 1.97 -3.72 -10.32
CA LEU A 173 3.03 -4.04 -9.37
C LEU A 173 2.74 -3.34 -8.03
N CYS A 174 2.84 -4.07 -6.92
CA CYS A 174 2.83 -3.52 -5.56
C CYS A 174 4.26 -3.47 -5.01
N SER A 175 4.80 -2.27 -4.73
CA SER A 175 6.21 -2.11 -4.33
C SER A 175 6.40 -0.94 -3.36
N PRO A 176 6.70 -1.16 -2.08
CA PRO A 176 6.71 -2.43 -1.32
C PRO A 176 5.38 -3.18 -1.33
N HIS A 177 5.46 -4.50 -1.22
CA HIS A 177 4.30 -5.37 -1.48
C HIS A 177 3.42 -5.58 -0.25
N ASN A 178 2.17 -5.16 -0.33
CA ASN A 178 1.11 -5.43 0.63
C ASN A 178 0.29 -6.65 0.16
N PRO A 179 0.12 -7.73 0.96
CA PRO A 179 0.31 -7.78 2.41
C PRO A 179 1.63 -8.38 2.91
N VAL A 180 2.44 -8.96 2.05
CA VAL A 180 3.57 -9.83 2.43
C VAL A 180 4.82 -9.08 2.90
N GLY A 181 4.83 -7.74 2.81
CA GLY A 181 5.89 -6.89 3.34
C GLY A 181 7.23 -6.95 2.58
N ARG A 182 7.24 -7.46 1.33
CA ARG A 182 8.46 -7.50 0.51
C ARG A 182 8.86 -6.11 0.01
N VAL A 183 10.15 -5.83 0.08
CA VAL A 183 10.83 -4.79 -0.72
C VAL A 183 11.59 -5.52 -1.83
N TRP A 184 11.17 -5.30 -3.07
CA TRP A 184 11.75 -6.02 -4.21
C TRP A 184 13.18 -5.56 -4.47
N GLU A 185 14.07 -6.51 -4.67
CA GLU A 185 15.45 -6.25 -5.04
C GLU A 185 15.53 -5.67 -6.47
N LYS A 186 16.55 -4.86 -6.74
CA LYS A 186 16.75 -4.20 -8.04
C LYS A 186 16.79 -5.21 -9.18
N GLU A 187 17.41 -6.35 -8.95
CA GLU A 187 17.55 -7.45 -9.91
C GLU A 187 16.20 -8.13 -10.18
N GLU A 188 15.37 -8.34 -9.14
CA GLU A 188 14.01 -8.89 -9.28
C GLU A 188 13.14 -7.97 -10.14
N LEU A 189 13.19 -6.65 -9.87
CA LEU A 189 12.45 -5.65 -10.63
C LEU A 189 12.94 -5.53 -12.09
N ALA A 190 14.24 -5.61 -12.31
CA ALA A 190 14.83 -5.55 -13.65
C ALA A 190 14.41 -6.75 -14.52
N GLU A 191 14.37 -7.96 -13.93
CA GLU A 191 13.93 -9.15 -14.65
C GLU A 191 12.43 -9.14 -14.93
N LEU A 192 11.60 -8.72 -13.97
CA LEU A 192 10.17 -8.50 -14.17
C LEU A 192 9.92 -7.48 -15.29
N GLY A 193 10.59 -6.33 -15.20
CA GLY A 193 10.44 -5.24 -16.15
C GLY A 193 10.86 -5.65 -17.57
N LYS A 194 11.96 -6.39 -17.70
CA LYS A 194 12.40 -6.94 -19.00
C LYS A 194 11.32 -7.81 -19.63
N ILE A 195 10.70 -8.71 -18.87
CA ILE A 195 9.63 -9.57 -19.39
C ILE A 195 8.44 -8.72 -19.86
N CYS A 196 8.07 -7.68 -19.11
CA CYS A 196 6.98 -6.78 -19.52
C CYS A 196 7.31 -6.03 -20.80
N LEU A 197 8.54 -5.51 -20.96
CA LEU A 197 8.99 -4.81 -22.17
C LEU A 197 8.98 -5.74 -23.40
N GLU A 198 9.49 -6.96 -23.25
CA GLU A 198 9.55 -7.97 -24.33
C GLU A 198 8.15 -8.37 -24.85
N ASN A 199 7.08 -8.11 -24.07
CA ASN A 199 5.71 -8.51 -24.38
C ASN A 199 4.74 -7.32 -24.53
N ASP A 200 5.23 -6.08 -24.62
CA ASP A 200 4.43 -4.82 -24.72
C ASP A 200 3.40 -4.67 -23.58
N VAL A 201 3.74 -5.13 -22.38
CA VAL A 201 2.94 -4.99 -21.16
C VAL A 201 3.40 -3.75 -20.40
N LYS A 202 2.51 -2.78 -20.19
CA LYS A 202 2.81 -1.58 -19.39
C LYS A 202 2.74 -1.90 -17.90
N ILE A 203 3.55 -1.21 -17.10
CA ILE A 203 3.62 -1.42 -15.66
C ILE A 203 2.91 -0.28 -14.93
N LEU A 204 1.94 -0.62 -14.10
CA LEU A 204 1.31 0.28 -13.14
C LEU A 204 1.93 -0.01 -11.76
N SER A 205 2.94 0.77 -11.35
CA SER A 205 3.66 0.54 -10.10
C SER A 205 3.01 1.32 -8.96
N ASP A 206 2.30 0.62 -8.06
CA ASP A 206 1.81 1.21 -6.80
C ASP A 206 2.94 1.22 -5.77
N GLU A 207 3.48 2.42 -5.54
CA GLU A 207 4.60 2.67 -4.64
C GLU A 207 4.19 3.50 -3.41
N ILE A 208 2.92 3.43 -3.01
CA ILE A 208 2.37 4.18 -1.87
C ILE A 208 3.07 3.87 -0.54
N HIS A 209 3.72 2.71 -0.44
CA HIS A 209 4.48 2.27 0.74
C HIS A 209 5.99 2.54 0.62
N ALA A 210 6.46 3.23 -0.41
CA ALA A 210 7.87 3.43 -0.72
C ALA A 210 8.72 3.97 0.44
N ASP A 211 8.15 4.85 1.28
CA ASP A 211 8.84 5.44 2.43
C ASP A 211 8.95 4.47 3.63
N PHE A 212 8.25 3.32 3.63
CA PHE A 212 8.30 2.32 4.70
C PHE A 212 9.24 1.18 4.34
N VAL A 213 10.52 1.40 4.57
CA VAL A 213 11.57 0.41 4.35
C VAL A 213 12.44 0.31 5.59
N TYR A 214 12.76 -0.91 6.03
CA TYR A 214 13.48 -1.17 7.26
C TYR A 214 14.91 -1.64 7.01
N GLU A 215 15.83 -1.20 7.87
CA GLU A 215 17.21 -1.66 7.98
C GLU A 215 17.99 -1.60 6.65
N ASP A 216 18.57 -2.72 6.21
CA ASP A 216 19.45 -2.79 5.03
C ASP A 216 18.70 -2.84 3.70
N ASN A 217 17.34 -2.81 3.73
CA ASN A 217 16.54 -2.81 2.51
C ASN A 217 16.50 -1.40 1.90
N LYS A 218 16.41 -1.33 0.59
CA LYS A 218 16.29 -0.08 -0.15
C LYS A 218 15.17 -0.19 -1.18
N HIS A 219 14.18 0.69 -1.08
CA HIS A 219 13.18 0.80 -2.15
C HIS A 219 13.82 1.37 -3.42
N THR A 220 13.53 0.74 -4.54
CA THR A 220 13.93 1.21 -5.87
C THR A 220 12.68 1.32 -6.74
N PRO A 221 12.29 2.51 -7.20
CA PRO A 221 11.22 2.65 -8.17
C PRO A 221 11.57 1.90 -9.46
N ILE A 222 10.70 1.02 -9.94
CA ILE A 222 11.00 0.23 -11.14
C ILE A 222 11.28 1.12 -12.36
N ALA A 223 10.60 2.25 -12.46
CA ALA A 223 10.79 3.25 -13.51
C ALA A 223 12.18 3.90 -13.51
N SER A 224 12.89 3.86 -12.37
CA SER A 224 14.23 4.45 -12.23
C SER A 224 15.37 3.56 -12.73
N LEU A 225 15.10 2.29 -13.04
CA LEU A 225 16.13 1.31 -13.37
C LEU A 225 16.84 1.60 -14.70
N ASN A 226 16.08 2.01 -15.70
CA ASN A 226 16.59 2.43 -17.01
C ASN A 226 15.52 3.22 -17.77
N ASN A 227 15.92 3.84 -18.89
CA ASN A 227 15.04 4.67 -19.70
C ASN A 227 13.85 3.87 -20.29
N GLU A 228 14.05 2.63 -20.73
CA GLU A 228 12.99 1.82 -21.34
C GLU A 228 11.87 1.54 -20.32
N LEU A 229 12.23 1.18 -19.10
CA LEU A 229 11.28 0.99 -18.01
C LEU A 229 10.61 2.31 -17.58
N GLY A 230 11.34 3.43 -17.55
CA GLY A 230 10.77 4.75 -17.31
C GLY A 230 9.68 5.10 -18.35
N GLN A 231 9.93 4.79 -19.62
CA GLN A 231 8.97 5.03 -20.71
C GLN A 231 7.77 4.07 -20.71
N ASN A 232 7.86 2.92 -20.01
CA ASN A 232 6.81 1.89 -19.97
C ASN A 232 6.03 1.83 -18.66
N THR A 233 6.36 2.70 -17.68
CA THR A 233 5.81 2.62 -16.32
C THR A 233 5.04 3.89 -15.94
N LEU A 234 3.92 3.70 -15.23
CA LEU A 234 3.24 4.72 -14.46
C LEU A 234 3.48 4.43 -12.97
N THR A 235 4.11 5.34 -12.24
CA THR A 235 4.42 5.18 -10.80
C THR A 235 3.46 5.99 -9.95
N PHE A 236 2.69 5.31 -9.09
CA PHE A 236 1.66 5.89 -8.25
C PHE A 236 2.18 6.10 -6.83
N MET A 237 2.14 7.32 -6.32
CA MET A 237 2.66 7.68 -5.01
C MET A 237 1.73 8.65 -4.28
N ALA A 238 1.80 8.62 -2.95
CA ALA A 238 1.06 9.55 -2.11
C ALA A 238 1.70 9.68 -0.72
N PRO A 239 1.60 10.83 -0.05
CA PRO A 239 2.03 10.99 1.34
C PRO A 239 1.04 10.35 2.34
N SER A 240 -0.06 9.77 1.87
CA SER A 240 -1.20 9.35 2.67
C SER A 240 -0.86 8.27 3.70
N LYS A 241 -0.06 7.27 3.31
CA LYS A 241 0.41 6.23 4.23
C LYS A 241 1.56 6.74 5.08
N THR A 242 2.55 7.35 4.45
CA THR A 242 3.77 7.90 5.08
C THR A 242 3.45 8.81 6.24
N PHE A 243 2.48 9.71 6.07
CA PHE A 243 2.16 10.75 7.05
C PHE A 243 0.76 10.63 7.67
N ASN A 244 0.10 9.49 7.51
CA ASN A 244 -1.23 9.24 8.08
C ASN A 244 -2.27 10.31 7.70
N ILE A 245 -2.37 10.62 6.41
CA ILE A 245 -3.28 11.65 5.86
C ILE A 245 -4.17 11.12 4.74
N ALA A 246 -4.54 9.83 4.79
CA ALA A 246 -5.37 9.20 3.76
C ALA A 246 -6.71 9.90 3.55
N GLY A 247 -7.36 10.36 4.63
CA GLY A 247 -8.62 11.10 4.57
C GLY A 247 -8.55 12.44 3.85
N LEU A 248 -7.33 12.95 3.54
CA LEU A 248 -7.14 14.19 2.78
C LEU A 248 -7.09 13.98 1.27
N ASN A 249 -7.21 12.75 0.79
CA ASN A 249 -7.42 12.42 -0.62
C ASN A 249 -6.51 13.19 -1.59
N SER A 250 -5.19 12.93 -1.52
CA SER A 250 -4.21 13.54 -2.42
C SER A 250 -3.10 12.55 -2.79
N SER A 251 -2.79 12.48 -4.07
CA SER A 251 -1.76 11.62 -4.65
C SER A 251 -1.17 12.24 -5.90
N PHE A 252 -0.17 11.60 -6.45
CA PHE A 252 0.36 11.94 -7.77
C PHE A 252 0.84 10.67 -8.49
N VAL A 253 0.90 10.78 -9.81
CA VAL A 253 1.42 9.74 -10.70
C VAL A 253 2.62 10.33 -11.43
N ILE A 254 3.74 9.62 -11.46
CA ILE A 254 4.91 10.00 -12.24
C ILE A 254 4.86 9.21 -13.54
N ILE A 255 4.79 9.92 -14.66
CA ILE A 255 4.69 9.34 -16.01
C ILE A 255 5.71 10.03 -16.91
N GLU A 256 6.83 9.37 -17.16
CA GLU A 256 7.91 9.90 -17.98
C GLU A 256 7.50 10.03 -19.44
N ASN A 257 6.89 9.00 -20.01
CA ASN A 257 6.43 8.97 -21.40
C ASN A 257 5.34 9.99 -21.64
N GLU A 258 5.62 10.95 -22.54
CA GLU A 258 4.70 12.06 -22.84
C GLU A 258 3.38 11.58 -23.46
N LYS A 259 3.40 10.55 -24.31
CA LYS A 259 2.21 10.00 -24.93
C LYS A 259 1.30 9.35 -23.87
N LEU A 260 1.84 8.47 -23.05
CA LEU A 260 1.09 7.82 -21.95
C LEU A 260 0.53 8.86 -20.98
N ARG A 261 1.33 9.90 -20.68
CA ARG A 261 0.90 10.98 -19.79
C ARG A 261 -0.27 11.80 -20.36
N LYS A 262 -0.26 12.09 -21.65
CA LYS A 262 -1.36 12.78 -22.34
C LYS A 262 -2.62 11.93 -22.36
N GLU A 263 -2.52 10.64 -22.70
CA GLU A 263 -3.64 9.70 -22.72
C GLU A 263 -4.25 9.56 -21.31
N PHE A 264 -3.44 9.36 -20.28
CA PHE A 264 -3.88 9.30 -18.89
C PHE A 264 -4.59 10.60 -18.46
N MET A 265 -4.05 11.77 -18.82
CA MET A 265 -4.64 13.07 -18.47
C MET A 265 -5.98 13.29 -19.15
N VAL A 266 -6.15 12.88 -20.41
CA VAL A 266 -7.44 12.98 -21.13
C VAL A 266 -8.53 12.21 -20.40
N ASN A 267 -8.27 10.96 -20.03
CA ASN A 267 -9.25 10.12 -19.32
C ASN A 267 -9.48 10.57 -17.86
N LYS A 268 -8.44 11.12 -17.23
CA LYS A 268 -8.55 11.66 -15.88
C LYS A 268 -9.44 12.92 -15.82
N ASN A 269 -9.37 13.77 -16.85
CA ASN A 269 -10.06 15.05 -16.87
C ASN A 269 -11.59 14.84 -16.84
N GLY A 270 -12.26 15.55 -15.94
CA GLY A 270 -13.71 15.42 -15.71
C GLY A 270 -14.13 14.28 -14.78
N LEU A 271 -13.25 13.31 -14.49
CA LEU A 271 -13.53 12.20 -13.56
C LEU A 271 -12.92 12.46 -12.18
N VAL A 272 -11.64 12.80 -12.14
CA VAL A 272 -10.89 12.96 -10.89
C VAL A 272 -10.11 14.28 -10.89
N GLY A 273 -10.29 15.06 -9.83
CA GLY A 273 -9.59 16.32 -9.63
C GLY A 273 -8.09 16.18 -9.38
N THR A 274 -7.43 17.29 -9.12
CA THR A 274 -5.99 17.36 -8.81
C THR A 274 -5.68 17.26 -7.32
N GLY A 275 -6.65 16.87 -6.51
CA GLY A 275 -6.62 16.89 -5.05
C GLY A 275 -7.42 18.05 -4.46
N ASN A 276 -7.81 17.91 -3.19
CA ASN A 276 -8.49 18.98 -2.47
C ASN A 276 -7.48 19.95 -1.85
N ILE A 277 -7.96 21.13 -1.44
CA ILE A 277 -7.12 22.21 -0.94
C ILE A 277 -6.29 21.82 0.29
N PHE A 278 -6.88 21.07 1.24
CA PHE A 278 -6.18 20.61 2.43
C PHE A 278 -5.20 19.50 2.10
N GLY A 279 -5.54 18.62 1.16
CA GLY A 279 -4.66 17.57 0.69
C GLY A 279 -3.39 18.10 0.03
N LEU A 280 -3.50 19.10 -0.83
CA LEU A 280 -2.33 19.74 -1.46
C LEU A 280 -1.46 20.48 -0.44
N VAL A 281 -2.08 21.18 0.52
CA VAL A 281 -1.35 21.87 1.61
C VAL A 281 -0.65 20.87 2.52
N ALA A 282 -1.32 19.78 2.86
CA ALA A 282 -0.77 18.70 3.69
C ALA A 282 0.40 18.00 2.98
N MET A 283 0.24 17.64 1.68
CA MET A 283 1.30 17.04 0.87
C MET A 283 2.54 17.94 0.82
N LYS A 284 2.35 19.25 0.64
CA LYS A 284 3.44 20.23 0.62
C LYS A 284 4.18 20.28 1.95
N ALA A 285 3.44 20.34 3.07
CA ALA A 285 4.02 20.37 4.40
C ALA A 285 4.70 19.04 4.78
N ALA A 286 4.13 17.91 4.36
CA ALA A 286 4.66 16.57 4.55
C ALA A 286 6.06 16.43 3.93
N TYR A 287 6.17 16.60 2.63
CA TYR A 287 7.44 16.43 1.91
C TYR A 287 8.47 17.54 2.19
N GLN A 288 8.02 18.74 2.60
CA GLN A 288 8.93 19.84 2.92
C GLN A 288 9.53 19.72 4.33
N ASN A 289 8.76 19.22 5.32
CA ASN A 289 9.10 19.32 6.74
C ASN A 289 8.86 18.03 7.52
N GLY A 290 8.46 16.93 6.88
CA GLY A 290 8.04 15.72 7.57
C GLY A 290 9.15 14.71 7.85
N GLU A 291 10.37 14.95 7.37
CA GLU A 291 11.43 13.95 7.39
C GLU A 291 11.82 13.47 8.79
N LYS A 292 11.97 14.38 9.75
CA LYS A 292 12.26 14.02 11.14
C LYS A 292 11.14 13.12 11.71
N TRP A 293 9.88 13.50 11.48
CA TRP A 293 8.72 12.74 11.92
C TRP A 293 8.69 11.33 11.29
N LEU A 294 9.00 11.22 9.99
CA LEU A 294 9.09 9.94 9.30
C LEU A 294 10.19 9.05 9.89
N SER A 295 11.37 9.60 10.14
CA SER A 295 12.48 8.86 10.73
C SER A 295 12.14 8.31 12.12
N GLU A 296 11.51 9.14 12.97
CA GLU A 296 11.06 8.73 14.31
C GLU A 296 9.97 7.64 14.23
N GLN A 297 9.00 7.80 13.30
CA GLN A 297 7.96 6.81 13.04
C GLN A 297 8.56 5.47 12.58
N LEU A 298 9.49 5.50 11.62
CA LEU A 298 10.13 4.28 11.12
C LEU A 298 10.89 3.54 12.22
N SER A 299 11.59 4.27 13.08
CA SER A 299 12.26 3.68 14.24
C SER A 299 11.27 2.99 15.18
N TYR A 300 10.18 3.65 15.51
CA TYR A 300 9.15 3.09 16.37
C TYR A 300 8.46 1.86 15.75
N LEU A 301 8.14 1.94 14.47
CA LEU A 301 7.56 0.83 13.70
C LEU A 301 8.49 -0.37 13.62
N ASN A 302 9.78 -0.16 13.38
CA ASN A 302 10.77 -1.23 13.35
C ASN A 302 10.84 -1.97 14.69
N GLU A 303 10.80 -1.23 15.80
CA GLU A 303 10.75 -1.85 17.13
C GLU A 303 9.41 -2.59 17.38
N ASN A 304 8.27 -2.06 16.91
CA ASN A 304 6.99 -2.77 16.94
C ASN A 304 7.05 -4.07 16.13
N MET A 305 7.64 -4.01 14.94
CA MET A 305 7.79 -5.16 14.05
C MET A 305 8.65 -6.27 14.70
N LYS A 306 9.83 -5.90 15.22
CA LYS A 306 10.71 -6.84 15.94
C LYS A 306 10.00 -7.48 17.13
N PHE A 307 9.34 -6.66 17.94
CA PHE A 307 8.61 -7.12 19.10
C PHE A 307 7.48 -8.10 18.72
N ALA A 308 6.66 -7.75 17.73
CA ALA A 308 5.53 -8.59 17.31
C ALA A 308 6.01 -9.94 16.79
N VAL A 309 7.01 -9.95 15.91
CA VAL A 309 7.56 -11.19 15.33
C VAL A 309 8.15 -12.10 16.41
N ASN A 310 8.96 -11.57 17.32
CA ASN A 310 9.53 -12.37 18.40
C ASN A 310 8.43 -12.90 19.33
N TYR A 311 7.51 -12.03 19.75
CA TYR A 311 6.42 -12.43 20.64
C TYR A 311 5.56 -13.55 20.05
N ILE A 312 5.18 -13.44 18.78
CA ILE A 312 4.36 -14.44 18.08
C ILE A 312 5.10 -15.77 18.03
N ASN A 313 6.31 -15.76 17.49
CA ASN A 313 7.07 -17.01 17.26
C ASN A 313 7.46 -17.74 18.56
N GLU A 314 7.65 -17.00 19.66
CA GLU A 314 8.02 -17.58 20.96
C GLU A 314 6.81 -17.98 21.81
N ASN A 315 5.66 -17.31 21.67
CA ASN A 315 4.57 -17.40 22.64
C ASN A 315 3.24 -17.90 22.08
N ILE A 316 3.04 -17.91 20.74
CA ILE A 316 1.74 -18.21 20.12
C ILE A 316 1.91 -19.46 19.22
N PRO A 317 1.73 -20.68 19.75
CA PRO A 317 1.88 -21.90 18.95
C PRO A 317 0.84 -21.93 17.82
N GLY A 318 1.24 -22.45 16.65
CA GLY A 318 0.37 -22.55 15.48
C GLY A 318 0.28 -21.28 14.63
N ILE A 319 0.83 -20.15 15.09
CA ILE A 319 0.97 -18.92 14.30
C ILE A 319 2.45 -18.58 14.17
N THR A 320 2.87 -18.25 12.95
CA THR A 320 4.22 -17.76 12.69
C THR A 320 4.20 -16.44 11.94
N ALA A 321 5.24 -15.62 12.14
CA ALA A 321 5.40 -14.37 11.45
C ALA A 321 6.86 -14.17 11.06
N ARG A 322 7.09 -13.51 9.91
CA ARG A 322 8.41 -13.03 9.50
C ARG A 322 8.42 -11.51 9.49
N LYS A 323 9.55 -10.95 9.84
CA LYS A 323 9.74 -9.50 9.76
C LYS A 323 9.52 -9.02 8.33
N SER A 324 8.63 -8.05 8.15
CA SER A 324 8.44 -7.37 6.88
C SER A 324 9.69 -6.54 6.53
N GLU A 325 10.10 -6.57 5.27
CA GLU A 325 11.19 -5.74 4.74
C GLU A 325 10.74 -4.28 4.57
N GLY A 326 9.44 -4.09 4.32
CA GLY A 326 8.78 -2.79 4.23
C GLY A 326 7.32 -2.86 4.66
N THR A 327 6.62 -1.72 4.63
CA THR A 327 5.28 -1.50 5.16
C THR A 327 5.21 -1.58 6.69
N TYR A 328 4.10 -1.23 7.28
CA TYR A 328 3.81 -1.44 8.72
C TYR A 328 2.81 -2.57 8.95
N LEU A 329 2.71 -3.47 7.97
CA LEU A 329 1.76 -4.58 7.94
C LEU A 329 2.52 -5.88 8.18
N LEU A 330 1.99 -6.72 9.06
CA LEU A 330 2.56 -8.01 9.38
C LEU A 330 1.65 -9.12 8.84
N TRP A 331 2.22 -10.03 8.05
CA TRP A 331 1.54 -11.17 7.47
C TRP A 331 1.72 -12.39 8.37
N LEU A 332 0.63 -12.85 8.97
CA LEU A 332 0.60 -13.95 9.94
C LEU A 332 0.27 -15.25 9.21
N ASP A 333 1.13 -16.24 9.29
CA ASP A 333 0.83 -17.63 8.86
C ASP A 333 0.15 -18.35 10.02
N CYS A 334 -1.15 -18.58 9.87
CA CYS A 334 -2.02 -19.22 10.88
C CYS A 334 -2.32 -20.69 10.57
N LYS A 335 -1.68 -21.28 9.56
CA LYS A 335 -1.97 -22.67 9.11
C LYS A 335 -1.72 -23.72 10.18
N GLY A 336 -0.79 -23.46 11.11
CA GLY A 336 -0.51 -24.37 12.23
C GLY A 336 -1.65 -24.49 13.23
N LEU A 337 -2.69 -23.63 13.14
CA LEU A 337 -3.93 -23.77 13.92
C LEU A 337 -4.85 -24.87 13.37
N ASN A 338 -4.62 -25.34 12.13
CA ASN A 338 -5.44 -26.34 11.44
C ASN A 338 -6.94 -25.98 11.34
N LEU A 339 -7.24 -24.68 11.18
CA LEU A 339 -8.58 -24.15 10.99
C LEU A 339 -8.84 -23.89 9.49
N SER A 340 -10.09 -24.09 9.05
CA SER A 340 -10.52 -23.56 7.75
C SER A 340 -10.51 -22.04 7.76
N ASP A 341 -10.55 -21.38 6.60
CA ASP A 341 -10.53 -19.91 6.53
C ASP A 341 -11.70 -19.27 7.31
N SER A 342 -12.90 -19.84 7.22
CA SER A 342 -14.07 -19.35 7.98
C SER A 342 -13.92 -19.58 9.48
N GLN A 343 -13.35 -20.71 9.91
CA GLN A 343 -13.06 -20.98 11.33
C GLN A 343 -11.95 -20.06 11.85
N LEU A 344 -10.95 -19.74 11.02
CA LEU A 344 -9.88 -18.83 11.39
C LEU A 344 -10.41 -17.40 11.57
N GLU A 345 -11.29 -16.96 10.69
CA GLU A 345 -11.94 -15.64 10.80
C GLU A 345 -12.80 -15.57 12.07
N ASP A 346 -13.64 -16.59 12.32
CA ASP A 346 -14.46 -16.69 13.52
C ASP A 346 -13.61 -16.71 14.79
N PHE A 347 -12.50 -17.47 14.79
CA PHE A 347 -11.56 -17.54 15.90
C PHE A 347 -10.92 -16.19 16.21
N ILE A 348 -10.48 -15.44 15.20
CA ILE A 348 -9.88 -14.11 15.37
C ILE A 348 -10.90 -13.13 15.96
N ILE A 349 -12.14 -13.17 15.49
CA ILE A 349 -13.21 -12.27 15.92
C ILE A 349 -13.69 -12.63 17.33
N ASN A 350 -14.06 -13.89 17.56
CA ASN A 350 -14.80 -14.27 18.75
C ASN A 350 -13.92 -14.73 19.90
N GLU A 351 -12.81 -15.41 19.63
CA GLU A 351 -11.91 -15.92 20.68
C GLU A 351 -10.77 -14.91 20.96
N ALA A 352 -10.13 -14.38 19.91
CA ALA A 352 -9.04 -13.42 20.09
C ALA A 352 -9.55 -11.97 20.28
N ASN A 353 -10.81 -11.69 20.03
CA ASN A 353 -11.40 -10.34 20.11
C ASN A 353 -10.61 -9.28 19.33
N LEU A 354 -10.20 -9.65 18.10
CA LEU A 354 -9.43 -8.81 17.19
C LEU A 354 -10.18 -8.61 15.86
N ALA A 355 -9.99 -7.43 15.25
CA ALA A 355 -10.30 -7.22 13.85
C ALA A 355 -8.99 -7.19 13.05
N LEU A 356 -8.74 -8.22 12.26
CA LEU A 356 -7.63 -8.37 11.33
C LEU A 356 -8.17 -8.55 9.92
N ASP A 357 -7.37 -8.23 8.88
CA ASP A 357 -7.79 -8.54 7.52
C ASP A 357 -7.60 -10.05 7.22
N PRO A 358 -8.67 -10.78 6.85
CA PRO A 358 -8.55 -12.14 6.39
C PRO A 358 -7.66 -12.26 5.16
N GLY A 359 -6.82 -13.28 5.13
CA GLY A 359 -5.91 -13.51 4.02
C GLY A 359 -6.61 -13.72 2.68
N LEU A 360 -7.83 -14.27 2.68
CA LEU A 360 -8.66 -14.45 1.49
C LEU A 360 -8.98 -13.14 0.76
N TRP A 361 -9.04 -12.00 1.48
CA TRP A 361 -9.26 -10.70 0.83
C TRP A 361 -8.15 -10.36 -0.16
N PHE A 362 -6.94 -10.88 0.05
CA PHE A 362 -5.77 -10.62 -0.81
C PHE A 362 -5.68 -11.58 -2.00
N GLY A 363 -6.67 -12.47 -2.18
CA GLY A 363 -6.76 -13.38 -3.30
C GLY A 363 -5.95 -14.66 -3.14
N GLN A 364 -5.57 -15.23 -4.27
CA GLN A 364 -4.88 -16.52 -4.34
C GLN A 364 -3.60 -16.52 -3.49
N GLY A 365 -3.42 -17.58 -2.69
CA GLY A 365 -2.28 -17.69 -1.75
C GLY A 365 -2.51 -17.03 -0.39
N GLY A 366 -3.71 -16.46 -0.14
CA GLY A 366 -4.07 -15.84 1.14
C GLY A 366 -4.72 -16.80 2.16
N SER A 367 -5.17 -17.99 1.74
CA SER A 367 -5.80 -18.98 2.62
C SER A 367 -4.88 -19.36 3.78
N GLY A 368 -5.41 -19.38 5.00
CA GLY A 368 -4.70 -19.69 6.24
C GLY A 368 -3.83 -18.54 6.77
N TYR A 369 -3.97 -17.33 6.22
CA TYR A 369 -3.24 -16.15 6.66
C TYR A 369 -4.16 -15.06 7.22
N MET A 370 -3.58 -14.16 8.04
CA MET A 370 -4.17 -12.92 8.50
C MET A 370 -3.19 -11.76 8.35
N ARG A 371 -3.66 -10.54 8.05
CA ARG A 371 -2.83 -9.34 8.03
C ARG A 371 -3.09 -8.47 9.26
N MET A 372 -2.04 -8.15 10.02
CA MET A 372 -2.09 -7.30 11.20
C MET A 372 -1.39 -5.96 10.92
N ASN A 373 -2.04 -4.84 11.24
CA ASN A 373 -1.45 -3.51 11.20
C ASN A 373 -0.70 -3.22 12.51
N LEU A 374 0.59 -2.88 12.43
CA LEU A 374 1.46 -2.58 13.57
C LEU A 374 1.63 -1.07 13.84
N ALA A 375 0.98 -0.21 13.03
CA ALA A 375 1.06 1.24 13.18
C ALA A 375 0.15 1.74 14.32
N CYS A 376 0.45 1.32 15.54
CA CYS A 376 -0.25 1.64 16.77
C CYS A 376 0.72 1.77 17.95
N PRO A 377 0.32 2.37 19.07
CA PRO A 377 1.10 2.36 20.31
C PRO A 377 1.49 0.95 20.75
N ARG A 378 2.68 0.80 21.35
CA ARG A 378 3.17 -0.49 21.85
C ARG A 378 2.19 -1.15 22.83
N SER A 379 1.46 -0.37 23.64
CA SER A 379 0.43 -0.88 24.53
C SER A 379 -0.72 -1.55 23.80
N THR A 380 -1.19 -0.95 22.70
CA THR A 380 -2.22 -1.52 21.81
C THR A 380 -1.73 -2.82 21.16
N LEU A 381 -0.50 -2.81 20.62
CA LEU A 381 0.12 -4.00 20.03
C LEU A 381 0.23 -5.14 21.04
N LYS A 382 0.74 -4.86 22.25
CA LYS A 382 0.82 -5.85 23.33
C LYS A 382 -0.55 -6.46 23.64
N LYS A 383 -1.58 -5.63 23.81
CA LYS A 383 -2.95 -6.09 24.07
C LYS A 383 -3.42 -7.04 22.95
N GLY A 384 -3.22 -6.68 21.70
CA GLY A 384 -3.60 -7.53 20.56
C GLY A 384 -2.87 -8.88 20.55
N LEU A 385 -1.57 -8.89 20.83
CA LEU A 385 -0.78 -10.12 20.88
C LEU A 385 -1.13 -10.99 22.09
N GLU A 386 -1.44 -10.38 23.23
CA GLU A 386 -1.90 -11.09 24.43
C GLU A 386 -3.29 -11.72 24.19
N ASN A 387 -4.21 -11.01 23.57
CA ASN A 387 -5.51 -11.54 23.18
C ASN A 387 -5.33 -12.78 22.28
N LEU A 388 -4.50 -12.68 21.25
CA LEU A 388 -4.24 -13.78 20.32
C LEU A 388 -3.60 -15.00 21.03
N LYS A 389 -2.66 -14.74 21.96
CA LYS A 389 -2.03 -15.79 22.77
C LYS A 389 -3.04 -16.52 23.67
N LYS A 390 -3.90 -15.77 24.37
CA LYS A 390 -4.94 -16.34 25.23
C LYS A 390 -5.91 -17.22 24.43
N ALA A 391 -6.39 -16.73 23.29
CA ALA A 391 -7.28 -17.47 22.41
C ALA A 391 -6.66 -18.80 21.94
N VAL A 392 -5.39 -18.79 21.51
CA VAL A 392 -4.69 -20.01 21.06
C VAL A 392 -4.47 -21.00 22.18
N ARG A 393 -4.29 -20.54 23.42
CA ARG A 393 -4.10 -21.43 24.60
C ARG A 393 -5.40 -21.89 25.24
N GLY A 394 -6.54 -21.32 24.88
CA GLY A 394 -7.82 -21.54 25.55
C GLY A 394 -7.86 -20.96 26.97
N ASP A 395 -6.99 -19.99 27.27
CA ASP A 395 -6.95 -19.30 28.54
C ASP A 395 -8.03 -18.19 28.53
N GLN A 396 -9.03 -18.28 29.43
CA GLN A 396 -10.08 -17.25 29.59
C GLN A 396 -9.57 -16.03 30.36
#